data_8037cde09668c46e500268e643a6f7d8
#
_entry.id   8037cde09668c46e500268e643a6f7d8
#
_cell.length_a   1.000
_cell.length_b   1.000
_cell.length_c   1.000
_cell.angle_alpha   90.00
_cell.angle_beta   90.00
_cell.angle_gamma   90.00
#
_symmetry.space_group_name_H-M   'P 1'
#
loop_
_entity.id
_entity.type
_entity.pdbx_description
1 polymer ?
#
loop_
_entity_poly.entity_id
_entity_poly.type
_entity_poly.pdbx_seq_one_letter_code
_entity_poly.pdbx_strand_id
1 'polypeptide(L)'
;MKIALGPLQYYWPRVTTLEFYAAVCDWPVDIVYLGETVCSRRHELRLPDWIEVADILAEAGKTPVLSTQVLLESGNDLNTLRKISENGRYAVEANDMGAVHRMQGRPFVGGPFLNVYSKPTLDVIAGQGAVRWVMPLEMGRAGLAQLQQDRPAGLQTEVFAYGRMPLAFSARCFTARNRNFPKDNCQYVCMDHPDGLLLETKESQAFLTINGIQTQSALVYTLIHALDELRGLGVDVVRLSPQSQHMDQVVAAFRAVLDGAETADEAHRKLVPLMPAGPCNGYWHGRAGLDMVLPGEVVVSQAPDARAPGVKARSAA
;
A
#
# COMPACT_ATOMS: atom_id res chain seq x y z
N MET A 1 -11.63 -10.93 10.47
CA MET A 1 -10.80 -9.89 9.79
C MET A 1 -10.90 -10.15 8.29
N LYS A 2 -11.13 -9.11 7.46
CA LYS A 2 -11.26 -9.20 6.01
C LYS A 2 -9.91 -9.09 5.31
N ILE A 3 -9.79 -9.64 4.10
CA ILE A 3 -8.64 -9.44 3.21
C ILE A 3 -9.01 -8.46 2.12
N ALA A 4 -8.20 -7.41 1.95
CA ALA A 4 -8.28 -6.49 0.84
C ALA A 4 -7.09 -6.71 -0.12
N LEU A 5 -7.37 -6.77 -1.41
CA LEU A 5 -6.35 -6.61 -2.44
C LEU A 5 -6.19 -5.11 -2.72
N GLY A 6 -5.02 -4.57 -2.46
CA GLY A 6 -4.70 -3.16 -2.69
C GLY A 6 -4.71 -2.79 -4.18
N PRO A 7 -4.69 -1.49 -4.52
CA PRO A 7 -4.61 -1.07 -5.91
C PRO A 7 -3.30 -1.56 -6.54
N LEU A 8 -3.36 -1.89 -7.84
CA LEU A 8 -2.16 -2.27 -8.59
C LEU A 8 -1.19 -1.09 -8.65
N GLN A 9 -0.02 -1.26 -8.04
CA GLN A 9 1.01 -0.20 -7.99
C GLN A 9 1.86 -0.16 -9.26
N TYR A 10 1.96 -1.30 -9.97
CA TYR A 10 2.82 -1.47 -11.15
C TYR A 10 2.09 -1.13 -12.44
N TYR A 11 2.83 -0.98 -13.52
CA TYR A 11 2.26 -0.69 -14.82
C TYR A 11 2.42 -1.91 -15.73
N TRP A 12 1.38 -2.69 -15.81
CA TRP A 12 1.30 -3.87 -16.65
C TRP A 12 0.55 -3.59 -17.95
N PRO A 13 0.80 -4.38 -19.02
CA PRO A 13 -0.01 -4.32 -20.24
C PRO A 13 -1.50 -4.53 -19.92
N ARG A 14 -2.36 -3.89 -20.71
CA ARG A 14 -3.82 -3.97 -20.55
C ARG A 14 -4.33 -5.41 -20.41
N VAL A 15 -3.88 -6.30 -21.32
CA VAL A 15 -4.31 -7.71 -21.33
C VAL A 15 -3.95 -8.38 -20.01
N THR A 16 -2.69 -8.27 -19.58
CA THR A 16 -2.21 -8.83 -18.31
C THR A 16 -2.99 -8.29 -17.10
N THR A 17 -3.31 -6.99 -17.11
CA THR A 17 -4.09 -6.38 -16.01
C THR A 17 -5.52 -6.94 -15.98
N LEU A 18 -6.17 -7.08 -17.13
CA LEU A 18 -7.53 -7.63 -17.20
C LEU A 18 -7.57 -9.11 -16.81
N GLU A 19 -6.61 -9.91 -17.28
CA GLU A 19 -6.47 -11.33 -16.90
C GLU A 19 -6.23 -11.49 -15.39
N PHE A 20 -5.41 -10.62 -14.79
CA PHE A 20 -5.19 -10.61 -13.35
C PHE A 20 -6.49 -10.38 -12.58
N TYR A 21 -7.28 -9.34 -12.93
CA TYR A 21 -8.54 -9.06 -12.21
C TYR A 21 -9.62 -10.09 -12.51
N ALA A 22 -9.62 -10.73 -13.69
CA ALA A 22 -10.48 -11.87 -13.96
C ALA A 22 -10.18 -13.04 -13.00
N ALA A 23 -8.90 -13.35 -12.80
CA ALA A 23 -8.50 -14.38 -11.84
C ALA A 23 -8.85 -14.02 -10.38
N VAL A 24 -8.81 -12.74 -10.00
CA VAL A 24 -9.18 -12.27 -8.65
C VAL A 24 -10.63 -12.59 -8.29
N CYS A 25 -11.51 -12.78 -9.26
CA CYS A 25 -12.90 -13.20 -9.01
C CYS A 25 -12.98 -14.50 -8.19
N ASP A 26 -12.05 -15.42 -8.41
CA ASP A 26 -12.01 -16.73 -7.75
C ASP A 26 -11.18 -16.75 -6.46
N TRP A 27 -10.46 -15.67 -6.15
CA TRP A 27 -9.58 -15.63 -4.98
C TRP A 27 -10.35 -15.33 -3.69
N PRO A 28 -9.88 -15.83 -2.54
CA PRO A 28 -10.54 -15.59 -1.25
C PRO A 28 -10.24 -14.18 -0.67
N VAL A 29 -10.46 -13.14 -1.48
CA VAL A 29 -10.41 -11.73 -1.07
C VAL A 29 -11.82 -11.19 -0.89
N ASP A 30 -11.98 -10.24 0.04
CA ASP A 30 -13.27 -9.62 0.34
C ASP A 30 -13.44 -8.27 -0.38
N ILE A 31 -12.34 -7.50 -0.46
CA ILE A 31 -12.31 -6.13 -0.96
C ILE A 31 -11.24 -6.02 -2.05
N VAL A 32 -11.52 -5.29 -3.12
CA VAL A 32 -10.56 -5.07 -4.21
C VAL A 32 -10.47 -3.58 -4.53
N TYR A 33 -9.29 -3.01 -4.35
CA TYR A 33 -9.01 -1.62 -4.71
C TYR A 33 -8.59 -1.52 -6.17
N LEU A 34 -9.18 -0.58 -6.90
CA LEU A 34 -9.04 -0.43 -8.34
C LEU A 34 -8.65 1.01 -8.70
N GLY A 35 -7.86 1.17 -9.74
CA GLY A 35 -7.49 2.48 -10.27
C GLY A 35 -6.00 2.70 -10.32
N GLU A 36 -5.58 3.70 -11.10
CA GLU A 36 -4.19 4.12 -11.19
C GLU A 36 -3.86 5.11 -10.07
N THR A 37 -3.06 4.69 -9.10
CA THR A 37 -2.70 5.49 -7.93
C THR A 37 -1.33 6.15 -8.04
N VAL A 38 -0.46 5.62 -8.91
CA VAL A 38 0.96 5.99 -8.94
C VAL A 38 1.24 7.13 -9.92
N CYS A 39 0.87 6.97 -11.19
CA CYS A 39 1.30 7.93 -12.21
C CYS A 39 0.19 8.24 -13.22
N SER A 40 -0.23 9.51 -13.30
CA SER A 40 -1.29 9.99 -14.20
C SER A 40 -1.01 9.78 -15.71
N ARG A 41 0.22 9.44 -16.06
CA ARG A 41 0.58 9.12 -17.46
C ARG A 41 0.28 7.68 -17.86
N ARG A 42 0.00 6.80 -16.91
CA ARG A 42 -0.34 5.40 -17.18
C ARG A 42 -1.78 5.30 -17.66
N HIS A 43 -2.01 4.83 -18.89
CA HIS A 43 -3.31 4.89 -19.56
C HIS A 43 -3.76 3.56 -20.16
N GLU A 44 -3.17 2.42 -19.76
CA GLU A 44 -3.60 1.10 -20.21
C GLU A 44 -5.08 0.85 -19.87
N LEU A 45 -5.50 1.27 -18.66
CA LEU A 45 -6.90 1.33 -18.25
C LEU A 45 -7.28 2.76 -17.85
N ARG A 46 -8.49 3.18 -18.26
CA ARG A 46 -9.10 4.44 -17.87
C ARG A 46 -10.30 4.19 -16.96
N LEU A 47 -10.89 5.25 -16.42
CA LEU A 47 -12.02 5.11 -15.48
C LEU A 47 -13.17 4.22 -16.00
N PRO A 48 -13.62 4.29 -17.27
CA PRO A 48 -14.63 3.34 -17.76
C PRO A 48 -14.20 1.89 -17.66
N ASP A 49 -12.94 1.58 -17.98
CA ASP A 49 -12.40 0.21 -17.89
C ASP A 49 -12.37 -0.25 -16.43
N TRP A 50 -11.97 0.64 -15.50
CA TRP A 50 -11.96 0.34 -14.07
C TRP A 50 -13.37 0.11 -13.52
N ILE A 51 -14.39 0.81 -14.03
CA ILE A 51 -15.80 0.57 -13.68
C ILE A 51 -16.24 -0.80 -14.17
N GLU A 52 -15.89 -1.18 -15.40
CA GLU A 52 -16.21 -2.51 -15.95
C GLU A 52 -15.55 -3.63 -15.12
N VAL A 53 -14.29 -3.48 -14.74
CA VAL A 53 -13.61 -4.41 -13.82
C VAL A 53 -14.32 -4.46 -12.46
N ALA A 54 -14.76 -3.31 -11.94
CA ALA A 54 -15.49 -3.25 -10.69
C ALA A 54 -16.85 -3.97 -10.78
N ASP A 55 -17.56 -3.86 -11.92
CA ASP A 55 -18.82 -4.57 -12.16
C ASP A 55 -18.61 -6.09 -12.10
N ILE A 56 -17.61 -6.60 -12.81
CA ILE A 56 -17.28 -8.03 -12.84
C ILE A 56 -16.93 -8.55 -11.43
N LEU A 57 -16.11 -7.81 -10.69
CA LEU A 57 -15.73 -8.19 -9.33
C LEU A 57 -16.93 -8.14 -8.36
N ALA A 58 -17.83 -7.17 -8.51
CA ALA A 58 -19.04 -7.08 -7.71
C ALA A 58 -19.98 -8.26 -7.98
N GLU A 59 -20.15 -8.67 -9.24
CA GLU A 59 -20.91 -9.86 -9.62
C GLU A 59 -20.29 -11.14 -9.04
N ALA A 60 -18.96 -11.20 -8.90
CA ALA A 60 -18.24 -12.28 -8.22
C ALA A 60 -18.30 -12.18 -6.66
N GLY A 61 -19.08 -11.25 -6.11
CA GLY A 61 -19.29 -11.10 -4.66
C GLY A 61 -18.18 -10.34 -3.94
N LYS A 62 -17.27 -9.67 -4.64
CA LYS A 62 -16.24 -8.82 -4.04
C LYS A 62 -16.79 -7.41 -3.76
N THR A 63 -16.11 -6.66 -2.91
CA THR A 63 -16.40 -5.24 -2.64
C THR A 63 -15.39 -4.36 -3.37
N PRO A 64 -15.71 -3.80 -4.55
CA PRO A 64 -14.80 -2.90 -5.26
C PRO A 64 -14.71 -1.53 -4.57
N VAL A 65 -13.50 -0.94 -4.59
CA VAL A 65 -13.21 0.42 -4.11
C VAL A 65 -12.37 1.13 -5.17
N LEU A 66 -12.80 2.30 -5.64
CA LEU A 66 -12.04 3.09 -6.61
C LEU A 66 -11.02 3.96 -5.90
N SER A 67 -9.74 3.76 -6.17
CA SER A 67 -8.64 4.52 -5.58
C SER A 67 -8.33 5.77 -6.39
N THR A 68 -8.11 6.90 -5.70
CA THR A 68 -7.64 8.14 -6.32
C THR A 68 -6.11 8.15 -6.39
N GLN A 69 -5.55 9.00 -7.26
CA GLN A 69 -4.11 9.20 -7.34
C GLN A 69 -3.55 9.81 -6.05
N VAL A 70 -2.30 9.47 -5.75
CA VAL A 70 -1.56 10.02 -4.60
C VAL A 70 -1.01 11.41 -4.89
N LEU A 71 -0.53 11.64 -6.11
CA LEU A 71 0.05 12.92 -6.53
C LEU A 71 -0.73 13.49 -7.72
N LEU A 72 -1.31 14.67 -7.51
CA LEU A 72 -2.05 15.42 -8.53
C LEU A 72 -1.17 16.54 -9.08
N GLU A 73 -0.83 16.50 -10.35
CA GLU A 73 0.12 17.44 -10.97
C GLU A 73 -0.52 18.34 -12.04
N SER A 74 -1.73 18.04 -12.47
CA SER A 74 -2.34 18.72 -13.61
C SER A 74 -3.86 18.92 -13.47
N GLY A 75 -4.41 19.84 -14.27
CA GLY A 75 -5.85 20.01 -14.37
C GLY A 75 -6.58 18.76 -14.87
N ASN A 76 -5.91 17.91 -15.65
CA ASN A 76 -6.48 16.64 -16.10
C ASN A 76 -6.59 15.62 -14.96
N ASP A 77 -5.62 15.62 -14.04
CA ASP A 77 -5.66 14.78 -12.85
C ASP A 77 -6.82 15.18 -11.94
N LEU A 78 -7.05 16.50 -11.79
CA LEU A 78 -8.21 17.04 -11.06
C LEU A 78 -9.54 16.66 -11.71
N ASN A 79 -9.62 16.60 -13.04
CA ASN A 79 -10.81 16.11 -13.75
C ASN A 79 -11.04 14.62 -13.52
N THR A 80 -9.97 13.82 -13.52
CA THR A 80 -10.04 12.39 -13.22
C THR A 80 -10.50 12.17 -11.78
N LEU A 81 -9.91 12.88 -10.83
CA LEU A 81 -10.31 12.87 -9.42
C LEU A 81 -11.81 13.19 -9.28
N ARG A 82 -12.28 14.25 -9.95
CA ARG A 82 -13.70 14.62 -9.92
C ARG A 82 -14.59 13.47 -10.40
N LYS A 83 -14.26 12.85 -11.54
CA LYS A 83 -15.04 11.75 -12.12
C LYS A 83 -15.07 10.53 -11.20
N ILE A 84 -13.93 10.17 -10.56
CA ILE A 84 -13.86 9.08 -9.58
C ILE A 84 -14.75 9.41 -8.38
N SER A 85 -14.64 10.61 -7.82
CA SER A 85 -15.42 11.05 -6.66
C SER A 85 -16.92 11.09 -6.93
N GLU A 86 -17.34 11.35 -8.17
CA GLU A 86 -18.72 11.46 -8.60
C GLU A 86 -19.29 10.18 -9.23
N ASN A 87 -18.58 9.04 -9.15
CA ASN A 87 -18.96 7.79 -9.83
C ASN A 87 -20.34 7.25 -9.41
N GLY A 88 -20.80 7.55 -8.20
CA GLY A 88 -22.13 7.21 -7.69
C GLY A 88 -22.42 5.71 -7.48
N ARG A 89 -21.50 4.81 -7.79
CA ARG A 89 -21.67 3.34 -7.76
C ARG A 89 -20.81 2.65 -6.73
N TYR A 90 -19.54 3.00 -6.66
CA TYR A 90 -18.53 2.32 -5.85
C TYR A 90 -17.95 3.25 -4.79
N ALA A 91 -17.53 2.68 -3.67
CA ALA A 91 -16.77 3.37 -2.65
C ALA A 91 -15.49 3.97 -3.24
N VAL A 92 -15.00 5.05 -2.63
CA VAL A 92 -13.80 5.76 -3.07
C VAL A 92 -12.75 5.72 -1.97
N GLU A 93 -11.50 5.39 -2.34
CA GLU A 93 -10.34 5.61 -1.51
C GLU A 93 -9.71 6.96 -1.84
N ALA A 94 -9.66 7.85 -0.85
CA ALA A 94 -9.04 9.16 -0.95
C ALA A 94 -7.56 9.07 -0.54
N ASN A 95 -6.64 9.30 -1.48
CA ASN A 95 -5.20 9.29 -1.28
C ASN A 95 -4.57 10.68 -1.23
N ASP A 96 -5.37 11.73 -1.41
CA ASP A 96 -4.99 13.15 -1.40
C ASP A 96 -6.08 13.96 -0.70
N MET A 97 -5.72 15.09 -0.09
CA MET A 97 -6.68 15.96 0.59
C MET A 97 -7.71 16.60 -0.33
N GLY A 98 -7.40 16.75 -1.63
CA GLY A 98 -8.39 17.16 -2.65
C GLY A 98 -9.47 16.10 -2.84
N ALA A 99 -9.14 14.82 -2.75
CA ALA A 99 -10.10 13.72 -2.75
C ALA A 99 -10.98 13.74 -1.49
N VAL A 100 -10.37 13.94 -0.30
CA VAL A 100 -11.12 14.08 0.96
C VAL A 100 -12.13 15.24 0.86
N HIS A 101 -11.67 16.41 0.38
CA HIS A 101 -12.55 17.57 0.19
C HIS A 101 -13.73 17.27 -0.73
N ARG A 102 -13.50 16.55 -1.84
CA ARG A 102 -14.57 16.15 -2.77
C ARG A 102 -15.53 15.12 -2.20
N MET A 103 -15.06 14.30 -1.27
CA MET A 103 -15.88 13.26 -0.60
C MET A 103 -16.57 13.76 0.67
N GLN A 104 -16.34 15.00 1.07
CA GLN A 104 -16.92 15.57 2.29
C GLN A 104 -18.43 15.30 2.44
N GLY A 105 -18.83 14.74 3.58
CA GLY A 105 -20.21 14.36 3.87
C GLY A 105 -20.70 13.08 3.19
N ARG A 106 -19.83 12.39 2.44
CA ARG A 106 -20.10 11.08 1.84
C ARG A 106 -19.14 10.03 2.37
N PRO A 107 -19.54 8.75 2.47
CA PRO A 107 -18.63 7.70 2.96
C PRO A 107 -17.44 7.48 2.00
N PHE A 108 -16.24 7.42 2.56
CA PHE A 108 -15.01 7.12 1.83
C PHE A 108 -13.99 6.36 2.66
N VAL A 109 -12.98 5.78 2.02
CA VAL A 109 -11.82 5.18 2.66
C VAL A 109 -10.69 6.21 2.69
N GLY A 110 -10.18 6.56 3.86
CA GLY A 110 -8.97 7.38 4.00
C GLY A 110 -7.75 6.52 3.71
N GLY A 111 -7.08 6.75 2.57
CA GLY A 111 -5.94 5.98 2.13
C GLY A 111 -4.67 6.24 2.94
N PRO A 112 -3.64 5.38 2.82
CA PRO A 112 -2.43 5.43 3.64
C PRO A 112 -1.59 6.69 3.40
N PHE A 113 -1.74 7.31 2.23
CA PHE A 113 -0.98 8.51 1.82
C PHE A 113 -1.52 9.82 2.37
N LEU A 114 -2.64 9.80 3.10
CA LEU A 114 -3.11 10.95 3.87
C LEU A 114 -2.25 11.21 5.13
N ASN A 115 -1.35 10.30 5.46
CA ASN A 115 -0.40 10.42 6.57
C ASN A 115 -1.06 10.73 7.92
N VAL A 116 -2.10 9.97 8.26
CA VAL A 116 -2.86 10.15 9.50
C VAL A 116 -2.16 9.40 10.64
N TYR A 117 -1.31 10.10 11.39
CA TYR A 117 -0.52 9.54 12.50
C TYR A 117 -1.02 9.89 13.89
N SER A 118 -2.04 10.75 14.00
CA SER A 118 -2.49 11.22 15.30
C SER A 118 -4.00 11.16 15.45
N LYS A 119 -4.46 11.01 16.68
CA LYS A 119 -5.89 11.00 17.01
C LYS A 119 -6.63 12.26 16.52
N PRO A 120 -6.11 13.50 16.72
CA PRO A 120 -6.79 14.69 16.22
C PRO A 120 -6.98 14.67 14.69
N THR A 121 -5.97 14.21 13.94
CA THR A 121 -6.07 14.09 12.48
C THR A 121 -7.08 13.00 12.10
N LEU A 122 -7.08 11.86 12.83
CA LEU A 122 -8.03 10.78 12.60
C LEU A 122 -9.48 11.24 12.83
N ASP A 123 -9.72 12.05 13.86
CA ASP A 123 -11.04 12.64 14.15
C ASP A 123 -11.49 13.58 13.03
N VAL A 124 -10.58 14.38 12.48
CA VAL A 124 -10.89 15.27 11.35
C VAL A 124 -11.32 14.44 10.13
N ILE A 125 -10.56 13.42 9.76
CA ILE A 125 -10.87 12.57 8.59
C ILE A 125 -12.18 11.80 8.80
N ALA A 126 -12.42 11.27 9.99
CA ALA A 126 -13.68 10.63 10.35
C ALA A 126 -14.85 11.62 10.27
N GLY A 127 -14.67 12.83 10.79
CA GLY A 127 -15.68 13.91 10.71
C GLY A 127 -15.96 14.38 9.28
N GLN A 128 -15.05 14.18 8.33
CA GLN A 128 -15.27 14.43 6.90
C GLN A 128 -16.08 13.31 6.21
N GLY A 129 -16.28 12.17 6.85
CA GLY A 129 -17.05 11.04 6.33
C GLY A 129 -16.26 9.76 6.09
N ALA A 130 -15.00 9.68 6.54
CA ALA A 130 -14.26 8.43 6.42
C ALA A 130 -14.93 7.32 7.22
N VAL A 131 -15.21 6.19 6.56
CA VAL A 131 -15.74 4.96 7.16
C VAL A 131 -14.66 3.92 7.42
N ARG A 132 -13.50 4.09 6.81
CA ARG A 132 -12.30 3.28 7.01
C ARG A 132 -11.06 4.17 6.92
N TRP A 133 -10.10 3.88 7.76
CA TRP A 133 -8.78 4.48 7.76
C TRP A 133 -7.74 3.41 7.46
N VAL A 134 -6.89 3.67 6.47
CA VAL A 134 -5.74 2.83 6.17
C VAL A 134 -4.54 3.39 6.93
N MET A 135 -4.00 2.58 7.84
CA MET A 135 -2.83 2.96 8.65
C MET A 135 -1.65 3.33 7.76
N PRO A 136 -0.93 4.43 8.05
CA PRO A 136 0.32 4.74 7.36
C PRO A 136 1.31 3.58 7.43
N LEU A 137 2.00 3.32 6.33
CA LEU A 137 2.83 2.12 6.14
C LEU A 137 4.01 2.01 7.11
N GLU A 138 4.52 3.14 7.60
CA GLU A 138 5.67 3.22 8.50
C GLU A 138 5.26 3.24 9.98
N MET A 139 3.96 3.24 10.26
CA MET A 139 3.47 3.19 11.64
C MET A 139 3.68 1.79 12.20
N GLY A 140 4.32 1.73 13.36
CA GLY A 140 4.51 0.47 14.07
C GLY A 140 3.34 0.12 14.99
N ARG A 141 3.43 -1.08 15.57
CA ARG A 141 2.46 -1.65 16.51
C ARG A 141 2.03 -0.71 17.63
N ALA A 142 2.99 -0.01 18.27
CA ALA A 142 2.71 0.88 19.41
C ALA A 142 1.83 2.06 18.99
N GLY A 143 2.10 2.67 17.82
CA GLY A 143 1.30 3.77 17.28
C GLY A 143 -0.12 3.32 16.95
N LEU A 144 -0.27 2.14 16.33
CA LEU A 144 -1.58 1.57 16.06
C LEU A 144 -2.34 1.31 17.36
N ALA A 145 -1.73 0.65 18.33
CA ALA A 145 -2.38 0.33 19.62
C ALA A 145 -2.89 1.60 20.32
N GLN A 146 -2.13 2.69 20.28
CA GLN A 146 -2.55 3.97 20.85
C GLN A 146 -3.78 4.54 20.11
N LEU A 147 -3.79 4.53 18.77
CA LEU A 147 -4.92 5.06 17.99
C LEU A 147 -6.19 4.21 18.11
N GLN A 148 -6.04 2.90 18.29
CA GLN A 148 -7.17 1.98 18.46
C GLN A 148 -7.91 2.18 19.79
N GLN A 149 -7.24 2.65 20.86
CA GLN A 149 -7.88 2.90 22.17
C GLN A 149 -9.02 3.90 22.06
N ASP A 150 -8.83 4.95 21.27
CA ASP A 150 -9.77 6.06 21.13
C ASP A 150 -10.29 6.20 19.69
N ARG A 151 -10.32 5.10 18.93
CA ARG A 151 -10.79 5.10 17.54
C ARG A 151 -12.23 5.62 17.47
N PRO A 152 -12.54 6.54 16.52
CA PRO A 152 -13.90 7.01 16.32
C PRO A 152 -14.88 5.84 16.08
N ALA A 153 -16.06 5.93 16.70
CA ALA A 153 -17.08 4.89 16.58
C ALA A 153 -17.49 4.68 15.12
N GLY A 154 -17.56 3.42 14.68
CA GLY A 154 -17.91 3.05 13.31
C GLY A 154 -16.80 3.19 12.27
N LEU A 155 -15.65 3.75 12.62
CA LEU A 155 -14.49 3.81 11.73
C LEU A 155 -13.76 2.47 11.73
N GLN A 156 -13.61 1.84 10.55
CA GLN A 156 -12.81 0.64 10.39
C GLN A 156 -11.32 0.99 10.28
N THR A 157 -10.46 0.07 10.73
CA THR A 157 -9.01 0.15 10.55
C THR A 157 -8.54 -0.89 9.55
N GLU A 158 -7.74 -0.46 8.58
CA GLU A 158 -7.09 -1.31 7.60
C GLU A 158 -5.57 -1.18 7.71
N VAL A 159 -4.85 -2.31 7.68
CA VAL A 159 -3.39 -2.37 7.83
C VAL A 159 -2.77 -3.03 6.61
N PHE A 160 -1.73 -2.41 6.03
CA PHE A 160 -0.92 -2.99 4.98
C PHE A 160 -0.12 -4.18 5.54
N ALA A 161 -0.38 -5.36 5.05
CA ALA A 161 0.17 -6.59 5.61
C ALA A 161 1.07 -7.38 4.66
N TYR A 162 1.09 -7.04 3.36
CA TYR A 162 1.95 -7.72 2.39
C TYR A 162 2.26 -6.85 1.18
N GLY A 163 3.51 -6.88 0.74
CA GLY A 163 3.99 -6.30 -0.52
C GLY A 163 5.15 -5.33 -0.33
N ARG A 164 5.68 -4.79 -1.42
CA ARG A 164 6.65 -3.70 -1.34
C ARG A 164 5.95 -2.44 -0.84
N MET A 165 6.49 -1.86 0.23
CA MET A 165 5.90 -0.65 0.82
C MET A 165 6.15 0.56 -0.07
N PRO A 166 5.12 1.29 -0.54
CA PRO A 166 5.29 2.58 -1.19
C PRO A 166 5.74 3.63 -0.15
N LEU A 167 6.99 4.05 -0.26
CA LEU A 167 7.64 4.91 0.74
C LEU A 167 7.57 6.40 0.37
N ALA A 168 7.67 6.72 -0.94
CA ALA A 168 7.68 8.10 -1.40
C ALA A 168 7.14 8.23 -2.83
N PHE A 169 6.61 9.42 -3.13
CA PHE A 169 6.20 9.83 -4.47
C PHE A 169 6.92 11.12 -4.85
N SER A 170 7.36 11.22 -6.10
CA SER A 170 8.06 12.37 -6.63
C SER A 170 7.40 12.86 -7.90
N ALA A 171 7.33 14.18 -8.09
CA ALA A 171 6.93 14.76 -9.37
C ALA A 171 7.88 14.38 -10.55
N ARG A 172 8.98 13.70 -10.28
CA ARG A 172 9.95 13.24 -11.27
C ARG A 172 9.93 11.72 -11.39
N CYS A 173 9.95 11.21 -12.63
CA CYS A 173 9.99 9.77 -12.89
C CYS A 173 11.43 9.26 -12.89
N PHE A 174 11.82 8.52 -11.85
CA PHE A 174 13.17 7.97 -11.74
C PHE A 174 13.40 6.79 -12.69
N THR A 175 12.38 6.01 -13.02
CA THR A 175 12.48 4.93 -14.02
C THR A 175 12.79 5.50 -15.41
N ALA A 176 12.09 6.56 -15.85
CA ALA A 176 12.39 7.23 -17.11
C ALA A 176 13.80 7.85 -17.10
N ARG A 177 14.17 8.51 -16.00
CA ARG A 177 15.49 9.12 -15.84
C ARG A 177 16.63 8.10 -15.90
N ASN A 178 16.45 6.92 -15.37
CA ASN A 178 17.42 5.83 -15.47
C ASN A 178 17.74 5.47 -16.93
N ARG A 179 16.77 5.65 -17.84
CA ARG A 179 16.90 5.44 -19.29
C ARG A 179 17.20 6.74 -20.06
N ASN A 180 17.55 7.83 -19.38
CA ASN A 180 17.76 9.17 -19.95
C ASN A 180 16.55 9.74 -20.70
N PHE A 181 15.33 9.32 -20.35
CA PHE A 181 14.09 9.90 -20.90
C PHE A 181 13.56 11.01 -20.00
N PRO A 182 13.03 12.11 -20.57
CA PRO A 182 12.24 13.07 -19.79
C PRO A 182 10.91 12.46 -19.41
N LYS A 183 10.33 12.91 -18.28
CA LYS A 183 9.04 12.40 -17.79
C LYS A 183 7.93 12.51 -18.85
N ASP A 184 7.93 13.60 -19.62
CA ASP A 184 6.90 13.89 -20.63
C ASP A 184 7.01 12.99 -21.87
N ASN A 185 8.13 12.34 -22.08
CA ASN A 185 8.35 11.36 -23.13
C ASN A 185 9.00 10.09 -22.56
N CYS A 186 8.39 9.52 -21.53
CA CYS A 186 8.95 8.43 -20.73
C CYS A 186 8.95 7.06 -21.43
N GLN A 187 8.33 6.95 -22.62
CA GLN A 187 8.19 5.68 -23.38
C GLN A 187 7.62 4.52 -22.55
N TYR A 188 7.03 4.84 -21.40
CA TYR A 188 6.44 3.86 -20.46
C TYR A 188 7.40 2.74 -20.03
N VAL A 189 8.70 3.04 -19.93
CA VAL A 189 9.76 2.07 -19.56
C VAL A 189 9.55 1.40 -18.18
N CYS A 190 8.64 1.90 -17.36
CA CYS A 190 8.23 1.22 -16.12
C CYS A 190 7.48 -0.10 -16.39
N MET A 191 6.95 -0.30 -17.60
CA MET A 191 6.29 -1.56 -18.00
C MET A 191 7.29 -2.71 -18.16
N ASP A 192 8.58 -2.40 -18.42
CA ASP A 192 9.66 -3.40 -18.49
C ASP A 192 9.97 -4.03 -17.12
N HIS A 193 9.42 -3.47 -16.04
CA HIS A 193 9.71 -3.86 -14.67
C HIS A 193 8.40 -4.17 -13.92
N PRO A 194 7.81 -5.37 -14.09
CA PRO A 194 6.48 -5.70 -13.57
C PRO A 194 6.36 -5.66 -12.05
N ASP A 195 7.47 -5.79 -11.31
CA ASP A 195 7.54 -5.61 -9.85
C ASP A 195 8.51 -4.48 -9.44
N GLY A 196 8.72 -3.51 -10.35
CA GLY A 196 9.60 -2.38 -10.15
C GLY A 196 11.08 -2.66 -10.41
N LEU A 197 11.85 -1.59 -10.55
CA LEU A 197 13.30 -1.61 -10.82
C LEU A 197 14.08 -1.56 -9.51
N LEU A 198 14.77 -2.65 -9.17
CA LEU A 198 15.61 -2.71 -7.98
C LEU A 198 16.79 -1.71 -8.09
N LEU A 199 16.99 -0.95 -7.03
CA LEU A 199 18.14 -0.10 -6.81
C LEU A 199 19.01 -0.73 -5.71
N GLU A 200 20.28 -0.94 -6.02
CA GLU A 200 21.27 -1.50 -5.09
C GLU A 200 22.25 -0.42 -4.63
N THR A 201 22.85 -0.61 -3.46
CA THR A 201 24.00 0.18 -3.00
C THR A 201 25.24 -0.15 -3.82
N LYS A 202 26.34 0.59 -3.62
CA LYS A 202 27.63 0.29 -4.26
C LYS A 202 28.18 -1.09 -3.86
N GLU A 203 27.77 -1.58 -2.70
CA GLU A 203 28.13 -2.88 -2.15
C GLU A 203 27.19 -4.00 -2.62
N SER A 204 26.36 -3.74 -3.64
CA SER A 204 25.38 -4.69 -4.21
C SER A 204 24.34 -5.19 -3.20
N GLN A 205 23.96 -4.33 -2.26
CA GLN A 205 22.87 -4.62 -1.33
C GLN A 205 21.57 -4.00 -1.84
N ALA A 206 20.48 -4.75 -1.81
CA ALA A 206 19.16 -4.26 -2.14
C ALA A 206 18.78 -3.10 -1.21
N PHE A 207 18.46 -1.92 -1.80
CA PHE A 207 18.21 -0.68 -1.05
C PHE A 207 16.77 -0.18 -1.20
N LEU A 208 16.33 0.06 -2.43
CA LEU A 208 15.01 0.54 -2.79
C LEU A 208 14.52 -0.11 -4.08
N THR A 209 13.23 0.02 -4.36
CA THR A 209 12.67 -0.31 -5.68
C THR A 209 12.02 0.92 -6.27
N ILE A 210 12.34 1.22 -7.53
CA ILE A 210 11.80 2.36 -8.26
C ILE A 210 10.67 1.89 -9.17
N ASN A 211 9.51 2.52 -9.04
CA ASN A 211 8.33 2.21 -9.82
C ASN A 211 7.72 3.51 -10.41
N GLY A 212 8.26 3.96 -11.54
CA GLY A 212 7.86 5.22 -12.12
C GLY A 212 8.25 6.42 -11.25
N ILE A 213 7.27 7.11 -10.72
CA ILE A 213 7.42 8.25 -9.78
C ILE A 213 7.41 7.81 -8.32
N GLN A 214 7.14 6.53 -8.06
CA GLN A 214 7.07 5.95 -6.73
C GLN A 214 8.40 5.28 -6.37
N THR A 215 8.81 5.46 -5.13
CA THR A 215 9.90 4.70 -4.49
C THR A 215 9.30 3.74 -3.49
N GLN A 216 9.70 2.48 -3.57
CA GLN A 216 9.21 1.40 -2.70
C GLN A 216 10.35 0.79 -1.88
N SER A 217 10.01 -0.01 -0.88
CA SER A 217 10.97 -0.85 -0.17
C SER A 217 11.64 -1.84 -1.13
N ALA A 218 12.93 -2.14 -0.91
CA ALA A 218 13.63 -3.19 -1.65
C ALA A 218 13.06 -4.57 -1.34
N LEU A 219 12.73 -4.80 -0.08
CA LEU A 219 12.20 -6.06 0.43
C LEU A 219 10.67 -6.04 0.48
N VAL A 220 10.09 -7.24 0.59
CA VAL A 220 8.65 -7.43 0.69
C VAL A 220 8.23 -7.41 2.16
N TYR A 221 7.45 -6.41 2.53
CA TYR A 221 6.87 -6.33 3.86
C TYR A 221 5.86 -7.45 4.06
N THR A 222 5.92 -8.14 5.20
CA THR A 222 4.95 -9.18 5.55
C THR A 222 4.62 -9.20 7.04
N LEU A 223 3.34 -9.16 7.35
CA LEU A 223 2.80 -9.28 8.70
C LEU A 223 2.08 -10.62 8.91
N ILE A 224 2.45 -11.66 8.18
CA ILE A 224 1.80 -12.97 8.30
C ILE A 224 1.87 -13.51 9.75
N HIS A 225 2.96 -13.25 10.47
CA HIS A 225 3.12 -13.63 11.88
C HIS A 225 2.36 -12.73 12.86
N ALA A 226 1.92 -11.55 12.42
CA ALA A 226 1.24 -10.57 13.27
C ALA A 226 -0.30 -10.61 13.15
N LEU A 227 -0.88 -11.53 12.37
CA LEU A 227 -2.32 -11.54 12.08
C LEU A 227 -3.20 -11.68 13.33
N ASP A 228 -2.80 -12.52 14.29
CA ASP A 228 -3.52 -12.66 15.56
C ASP A 228 -3.38 -11.43 16.44
N GLU A 229 -2.21 -10.80 16.43
CA GLU A 229 -2.00 -9.54 17.13
C GLU A 229 -2.82 -8.41 16.52
N LEU A 230 -2.86 -8.28 15.18
CA LEU A 230 -3.71 -7.32 14.48
C LEU A 230 -5.18 -7.51 14.82
N ARG A 231 -5.64 -8.76 14.88
CA ARG A 231 -7.00 -9.10 15.32
C ARG A 231 -7.26 -8.67 16.78
N GLY A 232 -6.30 -8.94 17.66
CA GLY A 232 -6.36 -8.52 19.07
C GLY A 232 -6.36 -7.00 19.25
N LEU A 233 -5.73 -6.26 18.36
CA LEU A 233 -5.76 -4.80 18.31
C LEU A 233 -7.03 -4.22 17.67
N GLY A 234 -7.97 -5.05 17.23
CA GLY A 234 -9.23 -4.62 16.63
C GLY A 234 -9.09 -4.12 15.18
N VAL A 235 -8.11 -4.62 14.43
CA VAL A 235 -7.99 -4.36 12.98
C VAL A 235 -9.10 -5.09 12.24
N ASP A 236 -9.79 -4.38 11.36
CA ASP A 236 -10.92 -4.90 10.59
C ASP A 236 -10.49 -5.55 9.28
N VAL A 237 -9.45 -5.00 8.63
CA VAL A 237 -9.01 -5.38 7.27
C VAL A 237 -7.49 -5.44 7.21
N VAL A 238 -6.95 -6.47 6.53
CA VAL A 238 -5.54 -6.53 6.12
C VAL A 238 -5.44 -6.34 4.62
N ARG A 239 -4.51 -5.48 4.18
CA ARG A 239 -4.27 -5.17 2.77
C ARG A 239 -3.06 -5.93 2.24
N LEU A 240 -3.25 -6.61 1.11
CA LEU A 240 -2.19 -7.27 0.35
C LEU A 240 -1.99 -6.49 -0.95
N SER A 241 -0.75 -6.06 -1.22
CA SER A 241 -0.42 -5.35 -2.45
C SER A 241 -0.13 -6.35 -3.58
N PRO A 242 -0.69 -6.16 -4.79
CA PRO A 242 -0.43 -7.03 -5.93
C PRO A 242 1.07 -7.13 -6.29
N GLN A 243 1.48 -8.31 -6.73
CA GLN A 243 2.76 -8.61 -7.38
C GLN A 243 2.51 -9.39 -8.68
N SER A 244 3.48 -9.44 -9.59
CA SER A 244 3.30 -9.97 -10.94
C SER A 244 3.10 -11.48 -11.01
N GLN A 245 3.59 -12.24 -10.02
CA GLN A 245 3.54 -13.69 -10.00
C GLN A 245 3.02 -14.20 -8.65
N HIS A 246 2.33 -15.34 -8.65
CA HIS A 246 1.93 -16.08 -7.44
C HIS A 246 1.05 -15.31 -6.44
N MET A 247 0.35 -14.26 -6.86
CA MET A 247 -0.49 -13.48 -5.95
C MET A 247 -1.68 -14.27 -5.40
N ASP A 248 -2.20 -15.20 -6.17
CA ASP A 248 -3.21 -16.19 -5.77
C ASP A 248 -2.77 -17.00 -4.54
N GLN A 249 -1.53 -17.52 -4.58
CA GLN A 249 -0.95 -18.29 -3.49
C GLN A 249 -0.67 -17.43 -2.25
N VAL A 250 -0.27 -16.16 -2.45
CA VAL A 250 -0.12 -15.20 -1.35
C VAL A 250 -1.46 -14.98 -0.65
N VAL A 251 -2.52 -14.71 -1.40
CA VAL A 251 -3.87 -14.51 -0.86
C VAL A 251 -4.35 -15.76 -0.12
N ALA A 252 -4.15 -16.94 -0.71
CA ALA A 252 -4.54 -18.21 -0.11
C ALA A 252 -3.83 -18.47 1.22
N ALA A 253 -2.53 -18.18 1.31
CA ALA A 253 -1.75 -18.34 2.55
C ALA A 253 -2.26 -17.41 3.66
N PHE A 254 -2.50 -16.12 3.36
CA PHE A 254 -3.08 -15.20 4.34
C PHE A 254 -4.46 -15.63 4.80
N ARG A 255 -5.30 -16.14 3.89
CA ARG A 255 -6.63 -16.66 4.23
C ARG A 255 -6.53 -17.89 5.12
N ALA A 256 -5.66 -18.85 4.80
CA ALA A 256 -5.46 -20.06 5.58
C ALA A 256 -5.04 -19.77 7.03
N VAL A 257 -4.15 -18.80 7.23
CA VAL A 257 -3.75 -18.37 8.59
C VAL A 257 -4.91 -17.67 9.31
N LEU A 258 -5.65 -16.79 8.64
CA LEU A 258 -6.80 -16.10 9.23
C LEU A 258 -7.93 -17.04 9.66
N ASP A 259 -8.11 -18.11 8.92
CA ASP A 259 -9.15 -19.13 9.17
C ASP A 259 -8.64 -20.24 10.12
N GLY A 260 -7.36 -20.17 10.55
CA GLY A 260 -6.75 -21.16 11.44
C GLY A 260 -6.46 -22.52 10.78
N ALA A 261 -6.48 -22.57 9.45
CA ALA A 261 -6.20 -23.79 8.69
C ALA A 261 -4.69 -24.06 8.54
N GLU A 262 -3.86 -23.04 8.74
CA GLU A 262 -2.40 -23.12 8.66
C GLU A 262 -1.76 -22.22 9.73
N THR A 263 -0.59 -22.61 10.23
CA THR A 263 0.19 -21.75 11.14
C THR A 263 0.90 -20.63 10.37
N ALA A 264 1.14 -19.50 11.03
CA ALA A 264 1.87 -18.38 10.42
C ALA A 264 3.29 -18.77 9.98
N ASP A 265 3.97 -19.66 10.73
CA ASP A 265 5.31 -20.16 10.38
C ASP A 265 5.31 -21.03 9.12
N GLU A 266 4.32 -21.90 8.96
CA GLU A 266 4.15 -22.71 7.75
C GLU A 266 3.84 -21.84 6.54
N ALA A 267 2.90 -20.91 6.68
CA ALA A 267 2.56 -19.94 5.65
C ALA A 267 3.75 -19.07 5.26
N HIS A 268 4.51 -18.56 6.24
CA HIS A 268 5.71 -17.77 5.97
C HIS A 268 6.74 -18.54 5.14
N ARG A 269 7.02 -19.79 5.50
CA ARG A 269 7.97 -20.64 4.74
C ARG A 269 7.54 -20.86 3.28
N LYS A 270 6.23 -20.95 3.03
CA LYS A 270 5.67 -21.07 1.67
C LYS A 270 5.72 -19.74 0.92
N LEU A 271 5.53 -18.62 1.61
CA LEU A 271 5.50 -17.29 1.00
C LEU A 271 6.87 -16.79 0.56
N VAL A 272 7.92 -17.04 1.35
CA VAL A 272 9.28 -16.50 1.07
C VAL A 272 9.76 -16.81 -0.36
N PRO A 273 9.67 -18.04 -0.89
CA PRO A 273 10.09 -18.31 -2.27
C PRO A 273 9.21 -17.70 -3.35
N LEU A 274 8.00 -17.21 -3.01
CA LEU A 274 7.07 -16.57 -3.94
C LEU A 274 7.26 -15.05 -4.02
N MET A 275 8.00 -14.47 -3.08
CA MET A 275 8.24 -13.03 -3.01
C MET A 275 9.23 -12.58 -4.10
N PRO A 276 9.03 -11.41 -4.74
CA PRO A 276 10.00 -10.85 -5.69
C PRO A 276 11.32 -10.41 -5.03
N ALA A 277 11.37 -10.38 -3.70
CA ALA A 277 12.56 -10.13 -2.89
C ALA A 277 12.38 -10.73 -1.50
N GLY A 278 13.43 -10.73 -0.67
CA GLY A 278 13.36 -11.22 0.71
C GLY A 278 12.32 -10.50 1.58
N PRO A 279 11.88 -11.11 2.69
CA PRO A 279 10.88 -10.54 3.58
C PRO A 279 11.47 -9.46 4.50
N CYS A 280 10.60 -8.53 4.98
CA CYS A 280 10.89 -7.59 6.05
C CYS A 280 9.61 -7.28 6.86
N ASN A 281 9.78 -6.81 8.11
CA ASN A 281 8.68 -6.33 8.96
C ASN A 281 9.15 -5.33 10.04
N GLY A 282 10.34 -4.76 9.87
CA GLY A 282 11.00 -3.96 10.91
C GLY A 282 10.15 -2.80 11.42
N TYR A 283 9.43 -2.08 10.58
CA TYR A 283 8.57 -0.96 11.01
C TYR A 283 7.49 -1.38 12.00
N TRP A 284 6.88 -2.56 11.82
CA TRP A 284 5.91 -3.10 12.77
C TRP A 284 6.49 -3.22 14.19
N HIS A 285 7.75 -3.59 14.28
CA HIS A 285 8.49 -3.81 15.53
C HIS A 285 9.26 -2.57 16.01
N GLY A 286 9.11 -1.41 15.36
CA GLY A 286 9.85 -0.19 15.70
C GLY A 286 11.34 -0.26 15.37
N ARG A 287 11.71 -1.05 14.37
CA ARG A 287 13.09 -1.23 13.87
C ARG A 287 13.27 -0.65 12.47
N ALA A 288 14.47 -0.76 11.91
CA ALA A 288 14.72 -0.35 10.53
C ALA A 288 13.80 -1.12 9.56
N GLY A 289 13.28 -0.45 8.54
CA GLY A 289 12.28 -1.02 7.64
C GLY A 289 12.73 -2.26 6.88
N LEU A 290 14.04 -2.46 6.71
CA LEU A 290 14.61 -3.65 6.06
C LEU A 290 14.81 -4.84 7.01
N ASP A 291 14.65 -4.64 8.33
CA ASP A 291 14.81 -5.73 9.29
C ASP A 291 13.66 -6.74 9.16
N MET A 292 14.00 -8.01 9.40
CA MET A 292 13.01 -9.07 9.61
C MET A 292 13.09 -9.55 11.05
N VAL A 293 11.99 -9.50 11.77
CA VAL A 293 11.87 -10.00 13.15
C VAL A 293 10.99 -11.25 13.11
N LEU A 294 11.53 -12.37 13.57
CA LEU A 294 10.81 -13.64 13.66
C LEU A 294 10.21 -13.84 15.07
N PRO A 295 9.17 -14.67 15.20
CA PRO A 295 8.60 -15.01 16.50
C PRO A 295 9.65 -15.60 17.44
N GLY A 296 9.68 -15.13 18.70
CA GLY A 296 10.65 -15.59 19.70
C GLY A 296 11.97 -14.82 19.74
N GLU A 297 12.27 -13.96 18.76
CA GLU A 297 13.40 -13.04 18.88
C GLU A 297 13.10 -11.97 19.93
N VAL A 298 14.01 -11.86 20.93
CA VAL A 298 13.90 -10.79 21.92
C VAL A 298 14.22 -9.46 21.26
N VAL A 299 13.20 -8.66 21.04
CA VAL A 299 13.36 -7.28 20.57
C VAL A 299 13.99 -6.47 21.71
N VAL A 300 15.31 -6.39 21.76
CA VAL A 300 16.00 -5.43 22.64
C VAL A 300 15.79 -4.07 22.00
N SER A 301 14.85 -3.28 22.54
CA SER A 301 14.70 -1.87 22.18
C SER A 301 16.02 -1.17 22.44
N GLN A 302 16.79 -0.88 21.41
CA GLN A 302 17.85 0.12 21.52
C GLN A 302 17.12 1.47 21.59
N ALA A 303 16.89 1.94 22.83
CA ALA A 303 16.60 3.35 23.04
C ALA A 303 17.70 4.16 22.33
N PRO A 304 17.37 5.21 21.56
CA PRO A 304 18.40 6.00 20.90
C PRO A 304 19.36 6.48 21.97
N ASP A 305 20.63 6.11 21.84
CA ASP A 305 21.67 6.53 22.76
C ASP A 305 21.74 8.07 22.72
N ALA A 306 21.27 8.70 23.80
CA ALA A 306 21.24 10.16 23.94
C ALA A 306 22.64 10.79 23.98
N ARG A 307 23.67 10.03 23.60
CA ARG A 307 25.08 10.44 23.57
C ARG A 307 25.72 10.27 22.18
N ALA A 308 25.08 10.78 21.14
CA ALA A 308 25.84 11.05 19.92
C ALA A 308 26.79 12.24 20.22
N PRO A 309 28.12 12.10 20.04
CA PRO A 309 29.05 13.20 20.26
C PRO A 309 28.74 14.35 19.30
N GLY A 310 28.55 15.53 19.88
CA GLY A 310 28.15 16.75 19.16
C GLY A 310 29.04 17.02 17.97
N VAL A 311 28.40 17.21 16.80
CA VAL A 311 29.03 17.78 15.61
C VAL A 311 29.49 19.19 15.98
N LYS A 312 30.79 19.39 16.12
CA LYS A 312 31.36 20.74 16.29
C LYS A 312 31.04 21.57 15.04
N ALA A 313 30.23 22.60 15.21
CA ALA A 313 30.05 23.61 14.20
C ALA A 313 31.42 24.17 13.80
N ARG A 314 31.81 24.04 12.53
CA ARG A 314 32.96 24.79 11.99
C ARG A 314 32.53 26.25 11.90
N SER A 315 33.17 27.10 12.69
CA SER A 315 33.10 28.53 12.50
C SER A 315 33.71 28.91 11.16
N ALA A 316 32.94 29.58 10.32
CA ALA A 316 33.46 30.25 9.14
C ALA A 316 34.34 31.43 9.58
N ALA A 317 35.56 31.48 9.12
CA ALA A 317 36.40 32.66 9.04
C ALA A 317 36.43 33.11 7.58
#